data_a0e86114b853251f1e7d6beef41b3e30
#
_entry.id   a0e86114b853251f1e7d6beef41b3e30
#
_cell.length_a   1.000
_cell.length_b   1.000
_cell.length_c   1.000
_cell.angle_alpha   90.00
_cell.angle_beta   90.00
_cell.angle_gamma   90.00
#
_symmetry.space_group_name_H-M   'P 1'
#
loop_
_entity.id
_entity.type
_entity.pdbx_description
1 polymer ?
#
loop_
_entity_poly.entity_id
_entity_poly.type
_entity_poly.pdbx_seq_one_letter_code
_entity_poly.pdbx_strand_id
1 'polypeptide(L)'
;VRVLAVTPIHVGREELIRRQERYNRLSPPGMEVTLVDLPEDAPQALNSDEDVHRSDQIVARVMQENRAGFDRVIPDCVLDPAFAPSNEDAEMRGLLHQTALGLTDSGEPFGVIVRNEAIAKELRRRLEEYGFNEKLIDVHVMDLPFEAVTNHEMWTAAMTKAVKELGDQGARSVINGCSAVDVDEEGIGVRVIDPTQEALKKIAAGSL
;
A
#
# COMPACT_ATOMS: atom_id res chain seq x y z
N VAL A 1 17.40 9.71 -6.06
CA VAL A 1 15.96 9.90 -6.38
C VAL A 1 15.27 10.44 -5.14
N ARG A 2 14.59 11.58 -5.28
CA ARG A 2 13.79 12.20 -4.20
C ARG A 2 12.33 11.84 -4.39
N VAL A 3 11.73 11.22 -3.38
CA VAL A 3 10.34 10.73 -3.43
C VAL A 3 9.51 11.46 -2.37
N LEU A 4 8.39 12.05 -2.76
CA LEU A 4 7.35 12.50 -1.85
C LEU A 4 6.41 11.33 -1.57
N ALA A 5 6.19 10.99 -0.31
CA ALA A 5 5.12 10.08 0.12
C ALA A 5 4.08 10.85 0.94
N VAL A 6 2.80 10.54 0.77
CA VAL A 6 1.69 11.20 1.49
C VAL A 6 0.85 10.14 2.19
N THR A 7 0.63 10.31 3.51
CA THR A 7 -0.21 9.40 4.29
C THR A 7 -1.67 9.42 3.79
N PRO A 8 -2.42 8.29 3.87
CA PRO A 8 -3.83 8.27 3.44
C PRO A 8 -4.81 8.80 4.51
N ILE A 9 -4.32 9.02 5.71
CA ILE A 9 -5.09 9.45 6.89
C ILE A 9 -4.24 10.45 7.69
N HIS A 10 -4.87 11.23 8.57
CA HIS A 10 -4.10 11.98 9.56
C HIS A 10 -3.55 11.04 10.62
N VAL A 11 -2.23 10.97 10.74
CA VAL A 11 -1.55 10.03 11.65
C VAL A 11 -0.97 10.72 12.89
N GLY A 12 -0.73 12.02 12.83
CA GLY A 12 -0.09 12.77 13.88
C GLY A 12 1.43 12.53 13.94
N ARG A 13 2.09 13.33 14.78
CA ARG A 13 3.55 13.45 14.77
C ARG A 13 4.30 12.15 15.09
N GLU A 14 3.86 11.42 16.10
CA GLU A 14 4.56 10.20 16.57
C GLU A 14 4.54 9.10 15.51
N GLU A 15 3.36 8.83 14.96
CA GLU A 15 3.17 7.83 13.92
C GLU A 15 3.84 8.26 12.60
N LEU A 16 3.85 9.54 12.28
CA LEU A 16 4.57 10.08 11.11
C LEU A 16 6.07 9.79 11.22
N ILE A 17 6.67 9.99 12.39
CA ILE A 17 8.09 9.69 12.64
C ILE A 17 8.34 8.19 12.45
N ARG A 18 7.52 7.31 13.05
CA ARG A 18 7.64 5.85 12.91
C ARG A 18 7.60 5.42 11.44
N ARG A 19 6.66 5.96 10.66
CA ARG A 19 6.55 5.65 9.23
C ARG A 19 7.72 6.21 8.42
N GLN A 20 8.17 7.42 8.74
CA GLN A 20 9.36 7.99 8.10
C GLN A 20 10.61 7.11 8.33
N GLU A 21 10.82 6.61 9.56
CA GLU A 21 11.90 5.69 9.87
C GLU A 21 11.78 4.38 9.08
N ARG A 22 10.55 3.87 8.90
CA ARG A 22 10.29 2.71 8.04
C ARG A 22 10.71 2.97 6.60
N TYR A 23 10.33 4.11 6.01
CA TYR A 23 10.79 4.50 4.68
C TYR A 23 12.32 4.59 4.60
N ASN A 24 12.97 5.16 5.60
CA ASN A 24 14.42 5.26 5.64
C ASN A 24 15.11 3.88 5.64
N ARG A 25 14.50 2.87 6.29
CA ARG A 25 15.01 1.49 6.29
C ARG A 25 14.77 0.77 4.96
N LEU A 26 13.63 1.00 4.32
CA LEU A 26 13.22 0.31 3.09
C LEU A 26 13.79 0.93 1.81
N SER A 27 14.24 2.17 1.88
CA SER A 27 14.74 2.91 0.71
C SER A 27 16.03 2.33 0.17
N PRO A 28 16.11 2.01 -1.12
CA PRO A 28 17.35 1.62 -1.77
C PRO A 28 18.43 2.72 -1.71
N PRO A 29 19.72 2.36 -1.83
CA PRO A 29 20.80 3.35 -1.86
C PRO A 29 20.57 4.44 -2.91
N GLY A 30 20.75 5.70 -2.53
CA GLY A 30 20.53 6.86 -3.40
C GLY A 30 19.09 7.33 -3.54
N MET A 31 18.17 6.73 -2.77
CA MET A 31 16.78 7.18 -2.67
C MET A 31 16.55 7.86 -1.32
N GLU A 32 15.87 9.01 -1.36
CA GLU A 32 15.42 9.76 -0.20
C GLU A 32 13.91 9.92 -0.26
N VAL A 33 13.19 9.43 0.74
CA VAL A 33 11.74 9.56 0.85
C VAL A 33 11.40 10.58 1.93
N THR A 34 10.57 11.54 1.60
CA THR A 34 9.97 12.50 2.54
C THR A 34 8.50 12.17 2.70
N LEU A 35 8.08 11.82 3.92
CA LEU A 35 6.69 11.51 4.23
C LEU A 35 5.99 12.76 4.77
N VAL A 36 4.82 13.07 4.22
CA VAL A 36 3.95 14.18 4.63
C VAL A 36 2.63 13.63 5.17
N ASP A 37 2.21 14.14 6.32
CA ASP A 37 0.92 13.82 6.93
C ASP A 37 -0.22 14.60 6.29
N LEU A 38 -1.43 14.05 6.36
CA LEU A 38 -2.65 14.78 6.04
C LEU A 38 -3.00 15.80 7.14
N PRO A 39 -3.77 16.86 6.83
CA PRO A 39 -4.23 17.82 7.84
C PRO A 39 -5.17 17.17 8.86
N GLU A 40 -5.32 17.81 10.03
CA GLU A 40 -6.08 17.29 11.19
C GLU A 40 -7.56 17.01 10.89
N ASP A 41 -8.14 17.65 9.88
CA ASP A 41 -9.52 17.42 9.44
C ASP A 41 -9.68 16.21 8.50
N ALA A 42 -8.60 15.54 8.13
CA ALA A 42 -8.64 14.31 7.35
C ALA A 42 -9.13 13.10 8.19
N PRO A 43 -9.59 12.02 7.54
CA PRO A 43 -9.91 10.77 8.24
C PRO A 43 -8.74 10.28 9.08
N GLN A 44 -9.02 9.73 10.27
CA GLN A 44 -8.01 9.09 11.14
C GLN A 44 -7.90 7.59 10.91
N ALA A 45 -8.83 7.01 10.16
CA ALA A 45 -8.83 5.61 9.73
C ALA A 45 -9.70 5.47 8.48
N LEU A 46 -9.45 4.43 7.68
CA LEU A 46 -10.29 4.06 6.53
C LEU A 46 -11.25 2.95 6.96
N ASN A 47 -12.38 3.32 7.55
CA ASN A 47 -13.37 2.38 8.08
C ASN A 47 -14.66 2.31 7.25
N SER A 48 -14.87 3.28 6.37
CA SER A 48 -16.05 3.39 5.52
C SER A 48 -15.69 3.82 4.10
N ASP A 49 -16.62 3.64 3.15
CA ASP A 49 -16.48 4.16 1.79
C ASP A 49 -16.30 5.69 1.77
N GLU A 50 -16.94 6.39 2.72
CA GLU A 50 -16.81 7.85 2.86
C GLU A 50 -15.40 8.25 3.29
N ASP A 51 -14.80 7.54 4.26
CA ASP A 51 -13.41 7.77 4.67
C ASP A 51 -12.45 7.58 3.50
N VAL A 52 -12.63 6.49 2.73
CA VAL A 52 -11.81 6.17 1.56
C VAL A 52 -11.91 7.27 0.51
N HIS A 53 -13.13 7.70 0.17
CA HIS A 53 -13.35 8.76 -0.82
C HIS A 53 -12.78 10.12 -0.35
N ARG A 54 -13.00 10.48 0.92
CA ARG A 54 -12.46 11.71 1.50
C ARG A 54 -10.93 11.69 1.53
N SER A 55 -10.34 10.56 1.89
CA SER A 55 -8.89 10.35 1.82
C SER A 55 -8.34 10.62 0.42
N ASP A 56 -8.94 10.01 -0.61
CA ASP A 56 -8.52 10.16 -2.01
C ASP A 56 -8.44 11.63 -2.43
N GLN A 57 -9.47 12.43 -2.11
CA GLN A 57 -9.53 13.85 -2.43
C GLN A 57 -8.46 14.68 -1.70
N ILE A 58 -8.24 14.40 -0.40
CA ILE A 58 -7.28 15.17 0.41
C ILE A 58 -5.86 14.80 0.01
N VAL A 59 -5.57 13.52 -0.24
CA VAL A 59 -4.27 13.06 -0.73
C VAL A 59 -3.91 13.72 -2.05
N ALA A 60 -4.85 13.78 -3.01
CA ALA A 60 -4.63 14.45 -4.30
C ALA A 60 -4.21 15.92 -4.13
N ARG A 61 -4.89 16.64 -3.25
CA ARG A 61 -4.57 18.03 -2.94
C ARG A 61 -3.18 18.17 -2.29
N VAL A 62 -2.91 17.40 -1.23
CA VAL A 62 -1.65 17.47 -0.49
C VAL A 62 -0.46 17.10 -1.38
N MET A 63 -0.60 16.09 -2.23
CA MET A 63 0.41 15.74 -3.24
C MET A 63 0.69 16.91 -4.19
N GLN A 64 -0.34 17.52 -4.74
CA GLN A 64 -0.21 18.65 -5.66
C GLN A 64 0.49 19.86 -5.02
N GLU A 65 0.18 20.14 -3.76
CA GLU A 65 0.76 21.26 -3.01
C GLU A 65 2.23 21.06 -2.65
N ASN A 66 2.68 19.79 -2.47
CA ASN A 66 4.00 19.47 -1.93
C ASN A 66 4.98 18.85 -2.95
N ARG A 67 4.54 18.52 -4.17
CA ARG A 67 5.37 17.75 -5.13
C ARG A 67 6.59 18.49 -5.70
N ALA A 68 6.65 19.82 -5.58
CA ALA A 68 7.72 20.59 -6.17
C ALA A 68 9.11 20.19 -5.64
N GLY A 69 10.02 19.81 -6.54
CA GLY A 69 11.38 19.40 -6.21
C GLY A 69 11.55 17.92 -5.87
N PHE A 70 10.50 17.10 -6.05
CA PHE A 70 10.60 15.63 -5.99
C PHE A 70 10.60 15.01 -7.39
N ASP A 71 11.32 13.92 -7.55
CA ASP A 71 11.39 13.16 -8.80
C ASP A 71 10.20 12.21 -8.95
N ARG A 72 9.63 11.77 -7.85
CA ARG A 72 8.48 10.86 -7.78
C ARG A 72 7.55 11.22 -6.64
N VAL A 73 6.27 10.87 -6.81
CA VAL A 73 5.22 11.03 -5.80
C VAL A 73 4.49 9.71 -5.63
N ILE A 74 4.30 9.28 -4.39
CA ILE A 74 3.59 8.03 -4.05
C ILE A 74 2.56 8.27 -2.94
N PRO A 75 1.37 7.64 -2.98
CA PRO A 75 0.51 7.54 -1.81
C PRO A 75 1.08 6.49 -0.85
N ASP A 76 1.16 6.78 0.45
CA ASP A 76 1.53 5.79 1.48
C ASP A 76 0.32 4.88 1.80
N CYS A 77 -0.24 4.26 0.77
CA CYS A 77 -1.44 3.43 0.88
C CYS A 77 -1.57 2.46 -0.29
N VAL A 78 -1.94 1.22 0.00
CA VAL A 78 -2.25 0.20 -1.02
C VAL A 78 -3.53 0.45 -1.80
N LEU A 79 -4.37 1.41 -1.40
CA LEU A 79 -5.51 1.82 -2.20
C LEU A 79 -5.13 2.78 -3.34
N ASP A 80 -3.86 3.17 -3.41
CA ASP A 80 -3.35 4.10 -4.41
C ASP A 80 -4.21 5.38 -4.56
N PRO A 81 -4.57 6.09 -3.45
CA PRO A 81 -5.37 7.29 -3.57
C PRO A 81 -4.73 8.31 -4.49
N ALA A 82 -5.54 9.01 -5.25
CA ALA A 82 -5.15 9.98 -6.27
C ALA A 82 -4.38 9.41 -7.48
N PHE A 83 -4.02 8.14 -7.50
CA PHE A 83 -3.32 7.51 -8.63
C PHE A 83 -4.32 6.88 -9.62
N ALA A 84 -4.08 7.08 -10.92
CA ALA A 84 -4.70 6.33 -12.00
C ALA A 84 -3.65 6.02 -13.08
N PRO A 85 -3.59 4.79 -13.61
CA PRO A 85 -2.60 4.41 -14.63
C PRO A 85 -2.71 5.22 -15.92
N SER A 86 -3.93 5.71 -16.22
CA SER A 86 -4.21 6.54 -17.37
C SER A 86 -3.79 8.01 -17.22
N ASN A 87 -3.37 8.42 -16.03
CA ASN A 87 -2.85 9.76 -15.83
C ASN A 87 -1.52 9.91 -16.57
N GLU A 88 -1.39 11.00 -17.32
CA GLU A 88 -0.14 11.38 -17.99
C GLU A 88 0.96 11.82 -17.00
N ASP A 89 0.68 11.70 -15.69
CA ASP A 89 1.63 12.05 -14.62
C ASP A 89 2.71 10.98 -14.46
N ALA A 90 3.76 11.11 -15.26
CA ALA A 90 4.91 10.20 -15.24
C ALA A 90 5.71 10.21 -13.93
N GLU A 91 5.43 11.12 -13.00
CA GLU A 91 6.11 11.20 -11.70
C GLU A 91 5.37 10.42 -10.61
N MET A 92 4.06 10.19 -10.77
CA MET A 92 3.24 9.50 -9.78
C MET A 92 3.32 7.98 -9.91
N ARG A 93 3.37 7.27 -8.79
CA ARG A 93 3.39 5.80 -8.72
C ARG A 93 2.47 5.31 -7.60
N GLY A 94 1.67 4.28 -7.91
CA GLY A 94 0.83 3.60 -6.93
C GLY A 94 1.55 2.40 -6.30
N LEU A 95 1.42 2.18 -4.99
CA LEU A 95 2.02 1.03 -4.31
C LEU A 95 1.40 -0.29 -4.77
N LEU A 96 0.06 -0.35 -4.82
CA LEU A 96 -0.68 -1.51 -5.32
C LEU A 96 -0.36 -1.76 -6.78
N HIS A 97 -0.45 -0.70 -7.61
CA HIS A 97 -0.21 -0.81 -9.04
C HIS A 97 1.17 -1.38 -9.34
N GLN A 98 2.22 -0.83 -8.74
CA GLN A 98 3.59 -1.32 -8.94
C GLN A 98 3.77 -2.77 -8.50
N THR A 99 3.17 -3.15 -7.38
CA THR A 99 3.28 -4.50 -6.83
C THR A 99 2.51 -5.52 -7.68
N ALA A 100 1.24 -5.26 -7.96
CA ALA A 100 0.38 -6.17 -8.71
C ALA A 100 0.80 -6.31 -10.19
N LEU A 101 1.31 -5.23 -10.81
CA LEU A 101 1.86 -5.29 -12.17
C LEU A 101 2.97 -6.35 -12.28
N GLY A 102 3.91 -6.38 -11.35
CA GLY A 102 4.99 -7.36 -11.39
C GLY A 102 4.52 -8.81 -11.22
N LEU A 103 3.48 -9.05 -10.43
CA LEU A 103 2.88 -10.38 -10.27
C LEU A 103 2.10 -10.80 -11.53
N THR A 104 1.36 -9.86 -12.11
CA THR A 104 0.60 -10.10 -13.34
C THR A 104 1.53 -10.39 -14.51
N ASP A 105 2.59 -9.62 -14.69
CA ASP A 105 3.59 -9.81 -15.76
C ASP A 105 4.31 -11.16 -15.63
N SER A 106 4.57 -11.62 -14.40
CA SER A 106 5.16 -12.95 -14.16
C SER A 106 4.15 -14.10 -14.29
N GLY A 107 2.86 -13.79 -14.44
CA GLY A 107 1.77 -14.79 -14.46
C GLY A 107 1.55 -15.47 -13.10
N GLU A 108 2.02 -14.88 -12.01
CA GLU A 108 1.98 -15.46 -10.66
C GLU A 108 0.61 -15.25 -10.00
N PRO A 109 -0.10 -16.32 -9.58
CA PRO A 109 -1.35 -16.19 -8.83
C PRO A 109 -1.09 -15.53 -7.48
N PHE A 110 -1.89 -14.52 -7.14
CA PHE A 110 -1.71 -13.77 -5.89
C PHE A 110 -3.01 -13.51 -5.16
N GLY A 111 -2.90 -13.34 -3.85
CA GLY A 111 -3.95 -12.80 -2.99
C GLY A 111 -3.56 -11.46 -2.40
N VAL A 112 -4.51 -10.81 -1.77
CA VAL A 112 -4.27 -9.59 -0.98
C VAL A 112 -4.95 -9.76 0.38
N ILE A 113 -4.29 -9.38 1.46
CA ILE A 113 -4.92 -9.32 2.79
C ILE A 113 -5.17 -7.86 3.15
N VAL A 114 -6.33 -7.58 3.73
CA VAL A 114 -6.71 -6.22 4.13
C VAL A 114 -7.37 -6.22 5.50
N ARG A 115 -7.38 -5.07 6.15
CA ARG A 115 -7.88 -4.91 7.51
C ARG A 115 -9.40 -5.07 7.61
N ASN A 116 -10.17 -4.44 6.71
CA ASN A 116 -11.64 -4.39 6.77
C ASN A 116 -12.28 -4.39 5.38
N GLU A 117 -13.63 -4.49 5.34
CA GLU A 117 -14.39 -4.57 4.10
C GLU A 117 -14.39 -3.30 3.26
N ALA A 118 -14.34 -2.11 3.88
CA ALA A 118 -14.27 -0.84 3.12
C ALA A 118 -12.98 -0.78 2.29
N ILE A 119 -11.86 -1.19 2.87
CA ILE A 119 -10.58 -1.31 2.17
C ILE A 119 -10.66 -2.40 1.08
N ALA A 120 -11.24 -3.57 1.38
CA ALA A 120 -11.37 -4.67 0.42
C ALA A 120 -12.16 -4.27 -0.81
N LYS A 121 -13.28 -3.59 -0.63
CA LYS A 121 -14.15 -3.12 -1.70
C LYS A 121 -13.40 -2.18 -2.66
N GLU A 122 -12.73 -1.16 -2.12
CA GLU A 122 -11.96 -0.23 -2.93
C GLU A 122 -10.76 -0.92 -3.61
N LEU A 123 -10.07 -1.81 -2.91
CA LEU A 123 -8.93 -2.53 -3.47
C LEU A 123 -9.33 -3.43 -4.65
N ARG A 124 -10.46 -4.16 -4.54
CA ARG A 124 -11.01 -4.93 -5.67
C ARG A 124 -11.33 -4.02 -6.86
N ARG A 125 -11.95 -2.87 -6.61
CA ARG A 125 -12.24 -1.88 -7.65
C ARG A 125 -10.97 -1.39 -8.34
N ARG A 126 -9.90 -1.09 -7.58
CA ARG A 126 -8.61 -0.66 -8.14
C ARG A 126 -7.95 -1.75 -8.98
N LEU A 127 -7.92 -2.99 -8.49
CA LEU A 127 -7.36 -4.12 -9.26
C LEU A 127 -8.11 -4.38 -10.56
N GLU A 128 -9.44 -4.21 -10.56
CA GLU A 128 -10.25 -4.29 -11.78
C GLU A 128 -9.93 -3.15 -12.76
N GLU A 129 -9.87 -1.91 -12.27
CA GLU A 129 -9.49 -0.73 -13.05
C GLU A 129 -8.09 -0.88 -13.68
N TYR A 130 -7.16 -1.51 -12.98
CA TYR A 130 -5.80 -1.79 -13.46
C TYR A 130 -5.73 -2.98 -14.40
N GLY A 131 -6.77 -3.79 -14.51
CA GLY A 131 -6.79 -5.01 -15.33
C GLY A 131 -6.00 -6.18 -14.74
N PHE A 132 -5.82 -6.23 -13.41
CA PHE A 132 -5.00 -7.25 -12.73
C PHE A 132 -5.81 -8.39 -12.11
N ASN A 133 -7.09 -8.53 -12.45
CA ASN A 133 -7.99 -9.54 -11.89
C ASN A 133 -7.69 -10.97 -12.34
N GLU A 134 -7.04 -11.17 -13.50
CA GLU A 134 -6.85 -12.52 -14.06
C GLU A 134 -6.07 -13.47 -13.13
N LYS A 135 -5.10 -12.93 -12.39
CA LYS A 135 -4.25 -13.69 -11.47
C LYS A 135 -4.60 -13.50 -10.00
N LEU A 136 -5.59 -12.65 -9.71
CA LEU A 136 -6.08 -12.44 -8.36
C LEU A 136 -6.90 -13.66 -7.90
N ILE A 137 -6.46 -14.29 -6.80
CA ILE A 137 -7.19 -15.39 -6.16
C ILE A 137 -8.33 -14.83 -5.31
N ASP A 138 -8.02 -13.95 -4.36
CA ASP A 138 -9.00 -13.26 -3.52
C ASP A 138 -8.38 -12.05 -2.80
N VAL A 139 -9.26 -11.16 -2.32
CA VAL A 139 -8.94 -10.12 -1.34
C VAL A 139 -9.54 -10.55 0.00
N HIS A 140 -8.69 -11.05 0.88
CA HIS A 140 -9.08 -11.59 2.18
C HIS A 140 -9.18 -10.49 3.23
N VAL A 141 -10.33 -10.40 3.90
CA VAL A 141 -10.58 -9.44 4.98
C VAL A 141 -10.22 -10.09 6.32
N MET A 142 -9.29 -9.49 7.04
CA MET A 142 -8.87 -9.96 8.37
C MET A 142 -9.81 -9.52 9.50
N ASP A 143 -10.69 -8.56 9.24
CA ASP A 143 -11.65 -7.97 10.21
C ASP A 143 -10.97 -7.47 11.49
N LEU A 144 -9.94 -6.66 11.34
CA LEU A 144 -9.15 -6.11 12.43
C LEU A 144 -9.54 -4.67 12.79
N PRO A 145 -9.50 -4.30 14.08
CA PRO A 145 -9.64 -2.91 14.49
C PRO A 145 -8.43 -2.07 14.02
N PHE A 146 -8.57 -0.74 14.02
CA PHE A 146 -7.51 0.14 13.52
C PHE A 146 -6.22 0.03 14.35
N GLU A 147 -6.33 -0.21 15.65
CA GLU A 147 -5.22 -0.37 16.58
C GLU A 147 -4.28 -1.54 16.20
N ALA A 148 -4.77 -2.50 15.43
CA ALA A 148 -3.95 -3.60 14.93
C ALA A 148 -2.79 -3.11 14.03
N VAL A 149 -2.90 -1.95 13.41
CA VAL A 149 -1.85 -1.37 12.55
C VAL A 149 -0.56 -1.09 13.33
N THR A 150 -0.68 -0.78 14.62
CA THR A 150 0.46 -0.56 15.53
C THR A 150 0.71 -1.73 16.48
N ASN A 151 -0.09 -2.79 16.39
CA ASN A 151 0.06 -4.01 17.18
C ASN A 151 0.58 -5.16 16.32
N HIS A 152 1.90 -5.30 16.30
CA HIS A 152 2.60 -6.29 15.48
C HIS A 152 2.10 -7.74 15.74
N GLU A 153 1.89 -8.13 16.99
CA GLU A 153 1.43 -9.49 17.34
C GLU A 153 0.03 -9.77 16.79
N MET A 154 -0.91 -8.83 16.98
CA MET A 154 -2.27 -8.97 16.47
C MET A 154 -2.29 -9.05 14.94
N TRP A 155 -1.53 -8.17 14.27
CA TRP A 155 -1.44 -8.18 12.81
C TRP A 155 -0.84 -9.48 12.29
N THR A 156 0.31 -9.90 12.83
CA THR A 156 1.03 -11.11 12.40
C THR A 156 0.19 -12.36 12.58
N ALA A 157 -0.53 -12.51 13.71
CA ALA A 157 -1.40 -13.66 13.96
C ALA A 157 -2.53 -13.76 12.93
N ALA A 158 -3.20 -12.64 12.62
CA ALA A 158 -4.28 -12.61 11.62
C ALA A 158 -3.72 -12.82 10.20
N MET A 159 -2.60 -12.17 9.88
CA MET A 159 -1.92 -12.31 8.60
C MET A 159 -1.52 -13.75 8.32
N THR A 160 -0.89 -14.45 9.28
CA THR A 160 -0.45 -15.84 9.12
C THR A 160 -1.62 -16.76 8.75
N LYS A 161 -2.76 -16.58 9.41
CA LYS A 161 -3.98 -17.33 9.10
C LYS A 161 -4.48 -17.03 7.68
N ALA A 162 -4.63 -15.74 7.36
CA ALA A 162 -5.15 -15.30 6.06
C ALA A 162 -4.25 -15.73 4.89
N VAL A 163 -2.93 -15.63 5.05
CA VAL A 163 -1.95 -16.05 4.04
C VAL A 163 -2.02 -17.56 3.80
N LYS A 164 -2.17 -18.36 4.88
CA LYS A 164 -2.36 -19.80 4.73
C LYS A 164 -3.64 -20.13 3.95
N GLU A 165 -4.75 -19.49 4.26
CA GLU A 165 -6.04 -19.70 3.58
C GLU A 165 -5.95 -19.34 2.09
N LEU A 166 -5.29 -18.23 1.73
CA LEU A 166 -5.04 -17.83 0.35
C LEU A 166 -4.10 -18.82 -0.37
N GLY A 167 -3.08 -19.33 0.31
CA GLY A 167 -2.20 -20.36 -0.21
C GLY A 167 -2.92 -21.68 -0.51
N ASP A 168 -3.80 -22.11 0.38
CA ASP A 168 -4.65 -23.30 0.18
C ASP A 168 -5.60 -23.13 -1.03
N GLN A 169 -5.95 -21.90 -1.42
CA GLN A 169 -6.71 -21.55 -2.62
C GLN A 169 -5.84 -21.42 -3.88
N GLY A 170 -4.53 -21.50 -3.77
CA GLY A 170 -3.59 -21.49 -4.89
C GLY A 170 -2.80 -20.19 -5.08
N ALA A 171 -2.87 -19.25 -4.16
CA ALA A 171 -1.99 -18.08 -4.17
C ALA A 171 -0.53 -18.49 -3.93
N ARG A 172 0.39 -17.99 -4.74
CA ARG A 172 1.84 -18.15 -4.55
C ARG A 172 2.45 -16.97 -3.83
N SER A 173 1.83 -15.82 -3.97
CA SER A 173 2.19 -14.60 -3.25
C SER A 173 0.97 -13.96 -2.64
N VAL A 174 1.16 -13.25 -1.53
CA VAL A 174 0.13 -12.46 -0.87
C VAL A 174 0.66 -11.05 -0.61
N ILE A 175 -0.04 -10.05 -1.13
CA ILE A 175 0.28 -8.63 -0.87
C ILE A 175 -0.27 -8.27 0.50
N ASN A 176 0.59 -7.72 1.38
CA ASN A 176 0.14 -7.09 2.60
C ASN A 176 -0.59 -5.78 2.29
N GLY A 177 -1.89 -5.73 2.53
CA GLY A 177 -2.76 -4.58 2.25
C GLY A 177 -2.64 -3.43 3.26
N CYS A 178 -1.47 -3.27 3.88
CA CYS A 178 -1.17 -2.14 4.75
C CYS A 178 0.28 -1.69 4.59
N SER A 179 0.49 -0.50 4.01
CA SER A 179 1.82 0.10 3.83
C SER A 179 2.53 0.46 5.12
N ALA A 180 1.79 0.57 6.24
CA ALA A 180 2.32 1.01 7.53
C ALA A 180 2.83 -0.11 8.42
N VAL A 181 2.68 -1.39 8.01
CA VAL A 181 3.04 -2.56 8.83
C VAL A 181 4.22 -3.29 8.20
N ASP A 182 5.24 -3.57 9.00
CA ASP A 182 6.32 -4.48 8.61
C ASP A 182 5.78 -5.91 8.58
N VAL A 183 6.23 -6.70 7.61
CA VAL A 183 5.85 -8.11 7.45
C VAL A 183 7.07 -9.00 7.49
N ASP A 184 6.97 -10.11 8.21
CA ASP A 184 7.97 -11.17 8.19
C ASP A 184 7.60 -12.17 7.10
N GLU A 185 8.52 -12.37 6.16
CA GLU A 185 8.34 -13.31 5.02
C GLU A 185 8.65 -14.76 5.41
N GLU A 186 9.21 -15.01 6.60
CA GLU A 186 9.71 -16.32 7.01
C GLU A 186 8.63 -17.24 7.56
N GLY A 187 8.61 -18.48 7.09
CA GLY A 187 7.89 -19.60 7.74
C GLY A 187 6.43 -19.82 7.34
N ILE A 188 5.85 -19.03 6.46
CA ILE A 188 4.42 -19.10 6.11
C ILE A 188 4.15 -20.03 4.90
N GLY A 189 5.17 -20.38 4.13
CA GLY A 189 5.05 -21.27 2.94
C GLY A 189 4.51 -20.59 1.68
N VAL A 190 4.00 -19.35 1.79
CA VAL A 190 3.57 -18.46 0.71
C VAL A 190 4.35 -17.17 0.85
N ARG A 191 4.82 -16.61 -0.26
CA ARG A 191 5.58 -15.36 -0.23
C ARG A 191 4.67 -14.19 0.15
N VAL A 192 4.98 -13.50 1.25
CA VAL A 192 4.31 -12.26 1.64
C VAL A 192 5.07 -11.07 1.06
N ILE A 193 4.35 -10.16 0.40
CA ILE A 193 4.95 -9.01 -0.27
C ILE A 193 4.61 -7.74 0.51
N ASP A 194 5.66 -7.03 0.90
CA ASP A 194 5.55 -5.65 1.38
C ASP A 194 5.40 -4.70 0.18
N PRO A 195 4.23 -4.07 -0.03
CA PRO A 195 3.99 -3.24 -1.21
C PRO A 195 4.85 -1.97 -1.23
N THR A 196 5.21 -1.44 -0.06
CA THR A 196 6.09 -0.27 0.05
C THR A 196 7.50 -0.62 -0.41
N GLN A 197 8.05 -1.72 0.11
CA GLN A 197 9.39 -2.17 -0.27
C GLN A 197 9.47 -2.49 -1.77
N GLU A 198 8.47 -3.19 -2.30
CA GLU A 198 8.44 -3.56 -3.71
C GLU A 198 8.34 -2.34 -4.64
N ALA A 199 7.47 -1.37 -4.30
CA ALA A 199 7.34 -0.14 -5.07
C ALA A 199 8.64 0.68 -5.06
N LEU A 200 9.30 0.83 -3.90
CA LEU A 200 10.55 1.56 -3.80
C LEU A 200 11.68 0.90 -4.62
N LYS A 201 11.78 -0.44 -4.62
CA LYS A 201 12.73 -1.18 -5.47
C LYS A 201 12.51 -0.90 -6.96
N LYS A 202 11.24 -0.90 -7.41
CA LYS A 202 10.91 -0.62 -8.82
C LYS A 202 11.18 0.82 -9.22
N ILE A 203 10.85 1.78 -8.35
CA ILE A 203 11.18 3.19 -8.57
C ILE A 203 12.70 3.39 -8.69
N ALA A 204 13.48 2.74 -7.84
CA ALA A 204 14.95 2.82 -7.89
C ALA A 204 15.54 2.17 -9.17
N ALA A 205 14.92 1.11 -9.66
CA ALA A 205 15.32 0.44 -10.90
C ALA A 205 14.95 1.23 -12.17
N GLY A 206 14.21 2.34 -12.03
CA GLY A 206 13.71 3.12 -13.17
C GLY A 206 12.61 2.42 -13.97
N SER A 207 11.96 1.42 -13.38
CA SER A 207 10.82 0.72 -14.00
C SER A 207 9.66 1.72 -14.14
N LEU A 208 9.23 1.91 -15.40
CA LEU A 208 8.13 2.78 -15.80
C LEU A 208 6.79 2.11 -15.51
#